data_2650c1bbef8364a5a749141f1256d798
#
_entry.id   2650c1bbef8364a5a749141f1256d798
#
_cell.length_a   1.000
_cell.length_b   1.000
_cell.length_c   1.000
_cell.angle_alpha   90.00
_cell.angle_beta   90.00
_cell.angle_gamma   90.00
#
_symmetry.space_group_name_H-M   'P 1'
#
loop_
_entity.id
_entity.type
_entity.pdbx_description
1 polymer ?
#
loop_
_entity_poly.entity_id
_entity_poly.type
_entity_poly.pdbx_seq_one_letter_code
_entity_poly.pdbx_strand_id
1 'polypeptide(L)'
;MGNDPRLPSPSASPARADFWARDRAASGVPTPVFRGRPVVYVAPGELMATTLARAARTLLGSCVAVCLWDGNLRIGGMTHYLLPDSNGHPDVTPRYGDVAVAVLLERLHRLGARVERLEAKIFGGARVLPVFPGDGARVGDKNIALARDIVGRARIPIRGEDVGGDRGRKLIFCTDDGSAWVRRL
;
A
#
# COMPACT_ATOMS: atom_id res chain seq x y z
N MET A 1 24.92 36.71 28.75
CA MET A 1 25.42 35.42 29.25
C MET A 1 24.23 34.47 29.27
N GLY A 2 24.11 33.41 28.54
CA GLY A 2 24.96 32.74 27.55
C GLY A 2 24.03 32.05 26.52
N ASN A 3 24.52 32.08 25.33
CA ASN A 3 23.96 31.43 24.15
C ASN A 3 24.20 29.91 24.26
N ASP A 4 23.17 29.07 24.17
CA ASP A 4 23.39 27.62 23.92
C ASP A 4 22.98 27.29 22.48
N PRO A 5 23.98 27.11 21.60
CA PRO A 5 23.73 26.76 20.21
C PRO A 5 23.94 25.27 20.00
N ARG A 6 22.99 24.40 20.24
CA ARG A 6 23.08 22.98 19.79
C ARG A 6 21.74 22.24 19.77
N LEU A 7 20.89 22.58 18.82
CA LEU A 7 19.98 21.59 18.25
C LEU A 7 20.39 21.41 16.79
N PRO A 8 20.92 20.25 16.39
CA PRO A 8 21.14 19.97 14.98
C PRO A 8 19.79 19.84 14.29
N SER A 9 19.64 20.60 13.20
CA SER A 9 18.56 20.43 12.23
C SER A 9 18.47 18.97 11.82
N PRO A 10 17.26 18.38 11.62
CA PRO A 10 17.14 17.06 11.05
C PRO A 10 17.59 17.13 9.58
N SER A 11 18.87 16.86 9.34
CA SER A 11 19.37 16.60 7.99
C SER A 11 18.67 15.35 7.48
N ALA A 12 17.80 15.53 6.50
CA ALA A 12 17.21 14.44 5.75
C ALA A 12 18.33 13.60 5.14
N SER A 13 18.58 12.44 5.72
CA SER A 13 19.55 11.48 5.20
C SER A 13 19.06 10.95 3.84
N PRO A 14 19.83 11.13 2.74
CA PRO A 14 19.45 10.63 1.41
C PRO A 14 19.41 9.11 1.30
N ALA A 15 19.82 8.37 2.33
CA ALA A 15 19.93 6.92 2.33
C ALA A 15 18.60 6.14 2.32
N ARG A 16 17.43 6.79 2.48
CA ARG A 16 16.12 6.11 2.44
C ARG A 16 15.44 6.12 1.07
N ALA A 17 15.87 6.96 0.14
CA ALA A 17 15.33 6.97 -1.23
C ALA A 17 15.79 5.74 -2.05
N ASP A 18 16.98 5.22 -1.78
CA ASP A 18 17.58 4.13 -2.56
C ASP A 18 17.17 2.72 -2.11
N PHE A 19 16.49 2.57 -0.97
CA PHE A 19 16.02 1.26 -0.52
C PHE A 19 15.01 0.63 -1.48
N TRP A 20 14.29 1.45 -2.23
CA TRP A 20 13.27 1.02 -3.18
C TRP A 20 13.83 0.76 -4.60
N ALA A 21 15.03 1.26 -4.89
CA ALA A 21 15.75 1.08 -6.16
C ALA A 21 16.60 -0.20 -6.20
N ARG A 22 16.64 -0.98 -5.14
CA ARG A 22 17.25 -2.31 -5.17
C ARG A 22 16.34 -3.32 -5.85
N ASP A 23 16.05 -3.05 -7.12
CA ASP A 23 15.75 -4.08 -8.07
C ASP A 23 16.90 -5.10 -7.98
N ARG A 24 16.57 -6.39 -7.76
CA ARG A 24 17.55 -7.48 -7.68
C ARG A 24 18.15 -7.76 -9.07
N ALA A 25 18.65 -6.74 -9.72
CA ALA A 25 19.39 -6.86 -10.97
C ALA A 25 20.77 -7.53 -10.78
N ALA A 26 21.20 -7.73 -9.52
CA ALA A 26 22.54 -8.27 -9.22
C ALA A 26 22.61 -9.81 -9.14
N SER A 27 21.51 -10.55 -9.31
CA SER A 27 21.51 -12.02 -9.11
C SER A 27 21.37 -12.86 -10.38
N GLY A 28 21.36 -12.25 -11.58
CA GLY A 28 21.22 -13.00 -12.85
C GLY A 28 19.85 -13.72 -13.02
N VAL A 29 18.93 -13.61 -12.06
CA VAL A 29 17.58 -14.17 -12.17
C VAL A 29 16.72 -13.19 -12.96
N PRO A 30 16.08 -13.61 -14.06
CA PRO A 30 15.22 -12.74 -14.84
C PRO A 30 14.10 -12.16 -13.95
N THR A 31 13.90 -10.84 -14.01
CA THR A 31 12.76 -10.19 -13.33
C THR A 31 11.46 -10.77 -13.89
N PRO A 32 10.57 -11.33 -13.05
CA PRO A 32 9.29 -11.85 -13.53
C PRO A 32 8.51 -10.76 -14.26
N VAL A 33 7.86 -11.12 -15.37
CA VAL A 33 7.07 -10.21 -16.20
C VAL A 33 5.59 -10.62 -16.16
N PHE A 34 4.70 -9.66 -16.02
CA PHE A 34 3.26 -9.86 -16.12
C PHE A 34 2.68 -8.90 -17.17
N ARG A 35 2.17 -9.44 -18.27
CA ARG A 35 1.62 -8.65 -19.40
C ARG A 35 2.58 -7.53 -19.87
N GLY A 36 3.87 -7.87 -20.04
CA GLY A 36 4.89 -6.92 -20.46
C GLY A 36 5.43 -5.98 -19.38
N ARG A 37 4.94 -6.07 -18.14
CA ARG A 37 5.36 -5.23 -17.02
C ARG A 37 6.28 -5.99 -16.07
N PRO A 38 7.42 -5.43 -15.66
CA PRO A 38 8.24 -6.00 -14.59
C PRO A 38 7.42 -6.13 -13.31
N VAL A 39 7.50 -7.30 -12.67
CA VAL A 39 6.77 -7.59 -11.43
C VAL A 39 7.57 -7.11 -10.24
N VAL A 40 6.93 -6.32 -9.38
CA VAL A 40 7.48 -5.87 -8.09
C VAL A 40 6.66 -6.51 -6.97
N TYR A 41 7.34 -7.17 -6.03
CA TYR A 41 6.67 -7.70 -4.85
C TYR A 41 6.56 -6.63 -3.77
N VAL A 42 5.34 -6.38 -3.29
CA VAL A 42 5.05 -5.47 -2.18
C VAL A 42 4.83 -6.31 -0.93
N ALA A 43 5.81 -6.32 -0.04
CA ALA A 43 5.77 -7.10 1.19
C ALA A 43 4.82 -6.49 2.24
N PRO A 44 4.40 -7.26 3.26
CA PRO A 44 3.62 -6.74 4.38
C PRO A 44 4.30 -5.55 5.06
N GLY A 45 3.57 -4.46 5.24
CA GLY A 45 4.09 -3.19 5.77
C GLY A 45 4.79 -2.31 4.75
N GLU A 46 4.78 -2.70 3.47
CA GLU A 46 5.36 -1.92 2.39
C GLU A 46 4.29 -1.26 1.52
N LEU A 47 4.75 -0.30 0.73
CA LEU A 47 3.96 0.34 -0.32
C LEU A 47 4.85 0.78 -1.48
N MET A 48 4.26 0.92 -2.65
CA MET A 48 4.91 1.51 -3.81
C MET A 48 4.03 2.54 -4.49
N ALA A 49 4.64 3.55 -5.10
CA ALA A 49 4.02 4.48 -6.03
C ALA A 49 5.02 4.75 -7.17
N THR A 50 4.54 4.80 -8.41
CA THR A 50 5.43 4.95 -9.56
C THR A 50 4.70 5.51 -10.79
N THR A 51 5.46 6.19 -11.65
CA THR A 51 5.05 6.60 -13.01
C THR A 51 5.38 5.55 -14.06
N LEU A 52 6.12 4.50 -13.67
CA LEU A 52 6.52 3.44 -14.59
C LEU A 52 5.47 2.34 -14.65
N ALA A 53 5.32 1.70 -15.80
CA ALA A 53 4.49 0.50 -15.96
C ALA A 53 5.08 -0.67 -15.16
N ARG A 54 4.46 -1.00 -14.03
CA ARG A 54 4.85 -2.10 -13.13
C ARG A 54 3.63 -2.96 -12.79
N ALA A 55 3.90 -4.22 -12.50
CA ALA A 55 2.92 -5.14 -11.94
C ALA A 55 3.23 -5.35 -10.44
N ALA A 56 2.57 -4.59 -9.57
CA ALA A 56 2.68 -4.75 -8.13
C ALA A 56 2.00 -6.06 -7.71
N ARG A 57 2.74 -6.98 -7.08
CA ARG A 57 2.24 -8.29 -6.64
C ARG A 57 2.32 -8.43 -5.14
N THR A 58 1.30 -9.03 -4.54
CA THR A 58 1.34 -9.39 -3.12
C THR A 58 0.44 -10.58 -2.79
N LEU A 59 0.56 -11.09 -1.54
CA LEU A 59 -0.29 -12.13 -0.96
C LEU A 59 -1.00 -11.54 0.25
N LEU A 60 -2.32 -11.68 0.30
CA LEU A 60 -3.19 -11.08 1.32
C LEU A 60 -3.97 -12.17 2.06
N GLY A 61 -3.87 -12.18 3.37
CA GLY A 61 -4.78 -12.85 4.29
C GLY A 61 -5.69 -11.82 4.96
N SER A 62 -5.53 -11.60 6.27
CA SER A 62 -6.21 -10.55 7.03
C SER A 62 -5.70 -9.13 6.73
N CYS A 63 -4.53 -9.02 6.10
CA CYS A 63 -3.98 -7.76 5.60
C CYS A 63 -4.85 -7.19 4.47
N VAL A 64 -4.73 -5.87 4.23
CA VAL A 64 -5.42 -5.19 3.15
C VAL A 64 -4.43 -4.44 2.25
N ALA A 65 -4.71 -4.45 0.96
CA ALA A 65 -4.07 -3.60 -0.03
C ALA A 65 -5.06 -2.56 -0.54
N VAL A 66 -4.64 -1.29 -0.50
CA VAL A 66 -5.31 -0.19 -1.20
C VAL A 66 -4.49 0.13 -2.44
N CYS A 67 -5.11 0.02 -3.61
CA CYS A 67 -4.54 0.40 -4.90
C CYS A 67 -5.16 1.73 -5.32
N LEU A 68 -4.32 2.71 -5.67
CA LEU A 68 -4.74 4.01 -6.18
C LEU A 68 -4.15 4.25 -7.56
N TRP A 69 -4.93 4.87 -8.46
CA TRP A 69 -4.53 5.10 -9.83
C TRP A 69 -5.08 6.42 -10.37
N ASP A 70 -4.21 7.24 -11.00
CA ASP A 70 -4.56 8.42 -11.79
C ASP A 70 -4.48 8.04 -13.28
N GLY A 71 -5.63 7.86 -13.92
CA GLY A 71 -5.71 7.43 -15.31
C GLY A 71 -5.19 8.45 -16.31
N ASN A 72 -5.26 9.74 -15.99
CA ASN A 72 -4.80 10.79 -16.87
C ASN A 72 -3.28 10.79 -17.01
N LEU A 73 -2.57 10.55 -15.91
CA LEU A 73 -1.11 10.53 -15.87
C LEU A 73 -0.53 9.13 -15.94
N ARG A 74 -1.38 8.09 -15.84
CA ARG A 74 -0.96 6.68 -15.78
C ARG A 74 -0.01 6.41 -14.60
N ILE A 75 -0.32 7.02 -13.46
CA ILE A 75 0.43 6.91 -12.22
C ILE A 75 -0.37 6.03 -11.26
N GLY A 76 0.27 5.04 -10.68
CA GLY A 76 -0.39 4.15 -9.74
C GLY A 76 0.49 3.73 -8.58
N GLY A 77 -0.17 3.24 -7.54
CA GLY A 77 0.50 2.71 -6.37
C GLY A 77 -0.38 1.76 -5.56
N MET A 78 0.26 1.01 -4.68
CA MET A 78 -0.38 0.00 -3.86
C MET A 78 0.25 -0.04 -2.47
N THR A 79 -0.59 -0.16 -1.43
CA THR A 79 -0.16 -0.48 -0.06
C THR A 79 -0.33 -1.97 0.23
N HIS A 80 0.38 -2.47 1.25
CA HIS A 80 0.09 -3.73 1.91
C HIS A 80 0.23 -3.55 3.42
N TYR A 81 -0.83 -3.19 4.11
CA TYR A 81 -0.81 -2.98 5.56
C TYR A 81 -1.44 -4.14 6.34
N LEU A 82 -1.03 -4.28 7.60
CA LEU A 82 -1.34 -5.42 8.47
C LEU A 82 -2.42 -5.09 9.50
N LEU A 83 -2.37 -3.88 10.04
CA LEU A 83 -3.17 -3.40 11.17
C LEU A 83 -3.95 -2.16 10.76
N PRO A 84 -5.13 -1.89 11.34
CA PRO A 84 -5.97 -0.79 10.90
C PRO A 84 -5.32 0.57 11.14
N ASP A 85 -5.04 0.90 12.38
CA ASP A 85 -4.57 2.23 12.77
C ASP A 85 -3.40 2.15 13.75
N SER A 86 -2.63 3.22 13.82
CA SER A 86 -1.46 3.33 14.69
C SER A 86 -1.82 3.64 16.15
N ASN A 87 -3.04 4.18 16.44
CA ASN A 87 -3.55 4.50 17.78
C ASN A 87 -2.50 5.11 18.72
N GLY A 88 -1.66 6.02 18.20
CA GLY A 88 -0.59 6.65 18.98
C GLY A 88 0.61 5.74 19.28
N HIS A 89 0.75 4.60 18.56
CA HIS A 89 1.93 3.76 18.66
C HIS A 89 3.19 4.57 18.30
N PRO A 90 4.29 4.45 19.07
CA PRO A 90 5.49 5.26 18.84
C PRO A 90 6.15 5.01 17.47
N ASP A 91 6.02 3.79 16.93
CA ASP A 91 6.54 3.43 15.63
C ASP A 91 5.48 3.64 14.54
N VAL A 92 5.40 4.86 14.02
CA VAL A 92 4.51 5.23 12.91
C VAL A 92 5.07 4.70 11.60
N THR A 93 4.60 3.54 11.16
CA THR A 93 5.09 2.85 9.94
C THR A 93 3.94 2.43 9.03
N PRO A 94 4.19 2.16 7.73
CA PRO A 94 3.17 1.68 6.80
C PRO A 94 2.61 0.27 7.10
N ARG A 95 2.95 -0.31 8.25
CA ARG A 95 2.27 -1.51 8.78
C ARG A 95 0.84 -1.20 9.22
N TYR A 96 0.56 0.06 9.54
CA TYR A 96 -0.76 0.58 9.91
C TYR A 96 -1.43 1.22 8.70
N GLY A 97 -2.72 0.95 8.50
CA GLY A 97 -3.46 1.37 7.32
C GLY A 97 -3.63 2.88 7.21
N ASP A 98 -3.85 3.59 8.33
CA ASP A 98 -3.89 5.04 8.40
C ASP A 98 -2.61 5.66 7.84
N VAL A 99 -1.46 5.17 8.27
CA VAL A 99 -0.14 5.62 7.81
C VAL A 99 0.13 5.21 6.37
N ALA A 100 -0.14 3.94 6.04
CA ALA A 100 0.16 3.40 4.71
C ALA A 100 -0.58 4.16 3.60
N VAL A 101 -1.89 4.43 3.79
CA VAL A 101 -2.69 5.13 2.79
C VAL A 101 -2.29 6.60 2.72
N ALA A 102 -2.03 7.26 3.86
CA ALA A 102 -1.56 8.65 3.88
C ALA A 102 -0.22 8.81 3.13
N VAL A 103 0.74 7.93 3.39
CA VAL A 103 2.04 7.93 2.69
C VAL A 103 1.89 7.60 1.21
N LEU A 104 0.97 6.70 0.83
CA LEU A 104 0.69 6.41 -0.58
C LEU A 104 0.14 7.64 -1.30
N LEU A 105 -0.85 8.33 -0.72
CA LEU A 105 -1.42 9.56 -1.26
C LEU A 105 -0.36 10.64 -1.43
N GLU A 106 0.49 10.85 -0.42
CA GLU A 106 1.60 11.81 -0.48
C GLU A 106 2.58 11.48 -1.62
N ARG A 107 2.97 10.21 -1.78
CA ARG A 107 3.87 9.79 -2.85
C ARG A 107 3.25 9.99 -4.23
N LEU A 108 1.99 9.62 -4.41
CA LEU A 108 1.28 9.82 -5.67
C LEU A 108 1.17 11.32 -6.00
N HIS A 109 0.88 12.16 -4.99
CA HIS A 109 0.85 13.62 -5.16
C HIS A 109 2.22 14.16 -5.61
N ARG A 110 3.32 13.74 -4.99
CA ARG A 110 4.69 14.11 -5.39
C ARG A 110 5.03 13.69 -6.82
N LEU A 111 4.41 12.62 -7.33
CA LEU A 111 4.54 12.18 -8.71
C LEU A 111 3.63 12.93 -9.68
N GLY A 112 2.82 13.90 -9.18
CA GLY A 112 1.93 14.74 -9.97
C GLY A 112 0.47 14.28 -10.04
N ALA A 113 0.10 13.18 -9.38
CA ALA A 113 -1.28 12.75 -9.29
C ALA A 113 -2.11 13.73 -8.45
N ARG A 114 -3.38 13.90 -8.79
CA ARG A 114 -4.33 14.74 -8.05
C ARG A 114 -5.41 13.87 -7.44
N VAL A 115 -5.79 14.14 -6.19
CA VAL A 115 -6.75 13.32 -5.45
C VAL A 115 -8.09 13.21 -6.16
N GLU A 116 -8.51 14.29 -6.85
CA GLU A 116 -9.77 14.36 -7.59
C GLU A 116 -9.80 13.46 -8.83
N ARG A 117 -8.64 12.98 -9.28
CA ARG A 117 -8.48 12.06 -10.42
C ARG A 117 -8.17 10.63 -10.02
N LEU A 118 -7.92 10.42 -8.72
CA LEU A 118 -7.64 9.08 -8.24
C LEU A 118 -8.87 8.18 -8.27
N GLU A 119 -8.63 6.93 -8.61
CA GLU A 119 -9.57 5.83 -8.44
C GLU A 119 -8.96 4.80 -7.50
N ALA A 120 -9.78 4.20 -6.65
CA ALA A 120 -9.36 3.21 -5.66
C ALA A 120 -9.86 1.80 -5.99
N LYS A 121 -9.04 0.81 -5.60
CA LYS A 121 -9.47 -0.59 -5.47
C LYS A 121 -8.96 -1.15 -4.16
N ILE A 122 -9.75 -2.01 -3.49
CA ILE A 122 -9.45 -2.54 -2.15
C ILE A 122 -9.49 -4.06 -2.17
N PHE A 123 -8.46 -4.70 -1.61
CA PHE A 123 -8.33 -6.16 -1.63
C PHE A 123 -7.84 -6.70 -0.29
N GLY A 124 -8.27 -7.91 0.10
CA GLY A 124 -7.77 -8.59 1.30
C GLY A 124 -8.76 -8.65 2.45
N GLY A 125 -8.27 -8.61 3.69
CA GLY A 125 -9.09 -8.67 4.90
C GLY A 125 -9.79 -10.00 5.12
N ALA A 126 -9.21 -11.13 4.66
CA ALA A 126 -9.77 -12.45 4.84
C ALA A 126 -9.67 -12.93 6.30
N ARG A 127 -10.59 -13.76 6.70
CA ARG A 127 -10.67 -14.38 8.03
C ARG A 127 -9.93 -15.73 8.02
N VAL A 128 -8.61 -15.68 7.77
CA VAL A 128 -7.77 -16.89 7.61
C VAL A 128 -7.40 -17.58 8.91
N LEU A 129 -7.61 -16.95 10.07
CA LEU A 129 -7.31 -17.52 11.38
C LEU A 129 -8.60 -17.93 12.10
N PRO A 130 -8.57 -19.04 12.89
CA PRO A 130 -9.67 -19.41 13.75
C PRO A 130 -10.02 -18.27 14.74
N VAL A 131 -11.29 -18.15 15.08
CA VAL A 131 -11.77 -17.18 16.08
C VAL A 131 -11.66 -17.82 17.44
N PHE A 132 -10.99 -17.15 18.36
CA PHE A 132 -11.11 -17.47 19.78
C PHE A 132 -12.32 -16.70 20.36
N PRO A 133 -13.11 -17.35 21.27
CA PRO A 133 -14.20 -16.65 21.96
C PRO A 133 -13.66 -15.45 22.72
N GLY A 134 -14.25 -14.25 22.48
CA GLY A 134 -13.82 -12.99 23.11
C GLY A 134 -13.06 -12.02 22.22
N ASP A 135 -12.60 -12.42 21.06
CA ASP A 135 -12.00 -11.49 20.09
C ASP A 135 -13.09 -10.61 19.48
N GLY A 136 -12.99 -9.30 19.73
CA GLY A 136 -13.82 -8.28 19.08
C GLY A 136 -13.74 -8.32 17.54
N ALA A 137 -14.19 -7.26 16.87
CA ALA A 137 -14.15 -7.19 15.41
C ALA A 137 -12.75 -7.59 14.91
N ARG A 138 -12.73 -8.60 14.01
CA ARG A 138 -11.49 -9.22 13.50
C ARG A 138 -10.61 -8.20 12.80
N VAL A 139 -9.30 -8.37 12.88
CA VAL A 139 -8.32 -7.45 12.25
C VAL A 139 -8.63 -7.22 10.76
N GLY A 140 -8.99 -8.28 10.03
CA GLY A 140 -9.36 -8.14 8.62
C GLY A 140 -10.56 -7.23 8.38
N ASP A 141 -11.61 -7.37 9.20
CA ASP A 141 -12.82 -6.54 9.10
C ASP A 141 -12.51 -5.08 9.45
N LYS A 142 -11.69 -4.84 10.50
CA LYS A 142 -11.22 -3.51 10.87
C LYS A 142 -10.35 -2.87 9.77
N ASN A 143 -9.46 -3.65 9.16
CA ASN A 143 -8.64 -3.21 8.04
C ASN A 143 -9.49 -2.78 6.84
N ILE A 144 -10.52 -3.55 6.48
CA ILE A 144 -11.45 -3.20 5.40
C ILE A 144 -12.22 -1.91 5.73
N ALA A 145 -12.75 -1.81 6.95
CA ALA A 145 -13.51 -0.64 7.38
C ALA A 145 -12.65 0.63 7.32
N LEU A 146 -11.41 0.57 7.79
CA LEU A 146 -10.47 1.69 7.72
C LEU A 146 -10.17 2.09 6.27
N ALA A 147 -9.88 1.13 5.37
CA ALA A 147 -9.62 1.43 3.96
C ALA A 147 -10.76 2.21 3.33
N ARG A 148 -12.00 1.74 3.53
CA ARG A 148 -13.20 2.39 3.01
C ARG A 148 -13.42 3.78 3.60
N ASP A 149 -13.18 3.94 4.90
CA ASP A 149 -13.32 5.22 5.59
C ASP A 149 -12.32 6.26 5.04
N ILE A 150 -11.03 5.92 4.95
CA ILE A 150 -10.01 6.86 4.45
C ILE A 150 -10.29 7.26 2.99
N VAL A 151 -10.55 6.27 2.14
CA VAL A 151 -10.84 6.49 0.70
C VAL A 151 -12.11 7.31 0.54
N GLY A 152 -13.16 7.04 1.35
CA GLY A 152 -14.41 7.78 1.37
C GLY A 152 -14.24 9.23 1.82
N ARG A 153 -13.49 9.49 2.91
CA ARG A 153 -13.18 10.85 3.36
C ARG A 153 -12.38 11.64 2.32
N ALA A 154 -11.49 10.98 1.60
CA ALA A 154 -10.75 11.58 0.49
C ALA A 154 -11.61 11.79 -0.77
N ARG A 155 -12.86 11.33 -0.77
CA ARG A 155 -13.80 11.36 -1.92
C ARG A 155 -13.24 10.65 -3.16
N ILE A 156 -12.40 9.64 -2.97
CA ILE A 156 -11.86 8.84 -4.06
C ILE A 156 -12.86 7.72 -4.40
N PRO A 157 -13.34 7.59 -5.64
CA PRO A 157 -14.28 6.55 -6.00
C PRO A 157 -13.64 5.16 -5.93
N ILE A 158 -14.31 4.22 -5.25
CA ILE A 158 -13.91 2.82 -5.21
C ILE A 158 -14.47 2.12 -6.46
N ARG A 159 -13.61 1.71 -7.38
CA ARG A 159 -13.94 1.06 -8.65
C ARG A 159 -13.94 -0.45 -8.60
N GLY A 160 -13.49 -1.03 -7.52
CA GLY A 160 -13.50 -2.48 -7.34
C GLY A 160 -13.03 -2.91 -5.97
N GLU A 161 -13.61 -4.01 -5.50
CA GLU A 161 -13.24 -4.64 -4.24
C GLU A 161 -13.28 -6.17 -4.35
N ASP A 162 -12.34 -6.84 -3.72
CA ASP A 162 -12.45 -8.26 -3.34
C ASP A 162 -11.90 -8.39 -1.91
N VAL A 163 -12.81 -8.27 -0.95
CA VAL A 163 -12.51 -8.17 0.48
C VAL A 163 -13.26 -9.19 1.32
N GLY A 164 -12.76 -9.47 2.53
CA GLY A 164 -13.39 -10.41 3.46
C GLY A 164 -13.28 -11.87 3.02
N GLY A 165 -14.26 -12.70 3.41
CA GLY A 165 -14.26 -14.15 3.17
C GLY A 165 -13.25 -14.88 4.04
N ASP A 166 -13.02 -16.17 3.73
CA ASP A 166 -12.20 -17.11 4.51
C ASP A 166 -10.89 -17.51 3.83
N ARG A 167 -10.66 -17.06 2.59
CA ARG A 167 -9.51 -17.43 1.77
C ARG A 167 -8.56 -16.27 1.53
N GLY A 168 -7.28 -16.54 1.60
CA GLY A 168 -6.23 -15.63 1.17
C GLY A 168 -6.30 -15.33 -0.32
N ARG A 169 -5.59 -14.29 -0.75
CA ARG A 169 -5.57 -13.83 -2.15
C ARG A 169 -4.17 -13.56 -2.63
N LYS A 170 -3.92 -13.94 -3.88
CA LYS A 170 -2.82 -13.38 -4.66
C LYS A 170 -3.36 -12.21 -5.48
N LEU A 171 -2.78 -11.04 -5.30
CA LEU A 171 -3.13 -9.81 -6.02
C LEU A 171 -1.99 -9.43 -6.96
N ILE A 172 -2.35 -8.99 -8.17
CA ILE A 172 -1.47 -8.25 -9.08
C ILE A 172 -2.22 -6.99 -9.49
N PHE A 173 -1.58 -5.84 -9.31
CA PHE A 173 -2.08 -4.53 -9.71
C PHE A 173 -1.13 -3.87 -10.71
N CYS A 174 -1.64 -3.40 -11.85
CA CYS A 174 -0.85 -2.71 -12.85
C CYS A 174 -0.95 -1.20 -12.67
N THR A 175 0.20 -0.57 -12.45
CA THR A 175 0.29 0.84 -12.04
C THR A 175 -0.02 1.84 -13.15
N ASP A 176 0.09 1.44 -14.42
CA ASP A 176 -0.08 2.29 -15.59
C ASP A 176 -1.49 2.27 -16.18
N ASP A 177 -2.30 1.23 -15.93
CA ASP A 177 -3.67 1.11 -16.43
C ASP A 177 -4.71 0.86 -15.34
N GLY A 178 -4.30 0.78 -14.07
CA GLY A 178 -5.17 0.56 -12.93
C GLY A 178 -5.84 -0.82 -12.88
N SER A 179 -5.51 -1.74 -13.77
CA SER A 179 -6.09 -3.07 -13.78
C SER A 179 -5.59 -3.92 -12.61
N ALA A 180 -6.47 -4.79 -12.09
CA ALA A 180 -6.14 -5.68 -10.98
C ALA A 180 -6.62 -7.10 -11.28
N TRP A 181 -5.81 -8.08 -10.92
CA TRP A 181 -6.12 -9.51 -11.00
C TRP A 181 -6.00 -10.15 -9.63
N VAL A 182 -7.04 -10.89 -9.27
CA VAL A 182 -7.11 -11.58 -7.99
C VAL A 182 -7.27 -13.08 -8.23
N ARG A 183 -6.52 -13.88 -7.50
CA ARG A 183 -6.72 -15.33 -7.39
C ARG A 183 -6.86 -15.70 -5.92
N ARG A 184 -7.97 -16.32 -5.55
CA ARG A 184 -8.18 -16.88 -4.22
C ARG A 184 -7.30 -18.15 -4.04
N LEU A 185 -6.77 -18.30 -2.83
CA LEU A 185 -5.84 -19.38 -2.46
C LEU A 185 -6.58 -20.52 -1.77
#